data_70f7518bde488f4600dcec711d0d03bd
#
_entry.id   70f7518bde488f4600dcec711d0d03bd
#
_cell.length_a   1.000
_cell.length_b   1.000
_cell.length_c   1.000
_cell.angle_alpha   90.00
_cell.angle_beta   90.00
_cell.angle_gamma   90.00
#
_symmetry.space_group_name_H-M   'P 1'
#
loop_
_entity.id
_entity.type
_entity.pdbx_description
1 polymer ?
#
loop_
_entity_poly.entity_id
_entity_poly.type
_entity_poly.pdbx_seq_one_letter_code
_entity_poly.pdbx_strand_id
1 'polypeptide(L)'
;MPHARLQNGERIHLVDAKGRHYAVTLKAGDLYQLSGHKIAHDALIDKVDGSIVTLSGGKSMLAVRPTFGDYVLKMPRGAQVLYPKDLALIPMWADIYPGARVFEAGTGSGALTMALLRAVGPRGLVVTYEAREDFARTARLNIERYMGAVPNLVALRNNAYEGIQLLEDGVPFDRVVLDLPEPWQVVPHAARVLRSGGIYLSFVPTVPQVQQTVAALQHAAVFAMVETFETLLRTWSVQGRSVRPDHRMVAHSGFLTVARKVESGFWSRGTTPSGPEEDGSAEPAEENGKDET
;
A
#
# COMPACT_ATOMS: atom_id res chain seq x y z
N MET A 1 -13.33 15.34 -8.46
CA MET A 1 -14.52 14.65 -7.87
C MET A 1 -15.03 13.69 -8.91
N PRO A 2 -15.30 12.43 -8.60
CA PRO A 2 -15.95 11.53 -9.54
C PRO A 2 -17.34 12.12 -9.87
N HIS A 3 -17.74 12.02 -11.15
CA HIS A 3 -19.09 12.44 -11.56
C HIS A 3 -20.14 11.63 -10.82
N ALA A 4 -21.29 12.23 -10.48
CA ALA A 4 -22.39 11.49 -9.86
C ALA A 4 -22.95 10.38 -10.77
N ARG A 5 -22.75 10.51 -12.11
CA ARG A 5 -23.22 9.56 -13.13
C ARG A 5 -22.07 8.79 -13.75
N LEU A 6 -22.33 7.53 -14.06
CA LEU A 6 -21.39 6.62 -14.72
C LEU A 6 -21.11 7.10 -16.16
N GLN A 7 -19.86 7.11 -16.58
CA GLN A 7 -19.42 7.67 -17.84
C GLN A 7 -18.96 6.60 -18.85
N ASN A 8 -19.05 6.93 -20.13
CA ASN A 8 -18.43 6.12 -21.18
C ASN A 8 -16.91 6.03 -20.97
N GLY A 9 -16.33 4.86 -21.15
CA GLY A 9 -14.92 4.56 -20.88
C GLY A 9 -14.61 4.22 -19.42
N GLU A 10 -15.55 4.44 -18.50
CA GLU A 10 -15.35 4.19 -17.07
C GLU A 10 -15.41 2.70 -16.73
N ARG A 11 -14.58 2.27 -15.79
CA ARG A 11 -14.64 0.90 -15.24
C ARG A 11 -15.54 0.89 -14.01
N ILE A 12 -16.57 0.06 -14.07
CA ILE A 12 -17.54 -0.14 -12.99
C ILE A 12 -17.58 -1.60 -12.55
N HIS A 13 -18.23 -1.86 -11.42
CA HIS A 13 -18.62 -3.20 -11.00
C HIS A 13 -20.14 -3.36 -11.08
N LEU A 14 -20.58 -4.46 -11.66
CA LEU A 14 -21.91 -5.00 -11.46
C LEU A 14 -21.84 -5.98 -10.28
N VAL A 15 -22.65 -5.75 -9.23
CA VAL A 15 -22.65 -6.58 -8.03
C VAL A 15 -23.97 -7.31 -7.93
N ASP A 16 -23.94 -8.63 -7.80
CA ASP A 16 -25.15 -9.44 -7.65
C ASP A 16 -25.62 -9.52 -6.19
N ALA A 17 -26.80 -10.09 -5.98
CA ALA A 17 -27.41 -10.23 -4.65
C ALA A 17 -26.56 -11.11 -3.68
N LYS A 18 -25.59 -11.84 -4.17
CA LYS A 18 -24.63 -12.61 -3.36
C LYS A 18 -23.34 -11.83 -3.06
N GLY A 19 -23.28 -10.56 -3.44
CA GLY A 19 -22.09 -9.71 -3.27
C GLY A 19 -20.93 -10.04 -4.21
N ARG A 20 -21.15 -10.78 -5.31
CA ARG A 20 -20.09 -11.07 -6.28
C ARG A 20 -19.95 -9.90 -7.25
N HIS A 21 -18.73 -9.42 -7.43
CA HIS A 21 -18.38 -8.30 -8.27
C HIS A 21 -17.93 -8.74 -9.66
N TYR A 22 -18.49 -8.13 -10.69
CA TYR A 22 -18.16 -8.35 -12.08
C TYR A 22 -17.72 -7.02 -12.71
N ALA A 23 -16.44 -6.93 -13.08
CA ALA A 23 -15.88 -5.71 -13.64
C ALA A 23 -16.31 -5.54 -15.10
N VAL A 24 -16.75 -4.33 -15.44
CA VAL A 24 -17.16 -3.91 -16.78
C VAL A 24 -16.52 -2.57 -17.10
N THR A 25 -15.89 -2.44 -18.27
CA THR A 25 -15.50 -1.12 -18.79
C THR A 25 -16.60 -0.67 -19.74
N LEU A 26 -17.25 0.43 -19.43
CA LEU A 26 -18.36 0.96 -20.20
C LEU A 26 -17.88 1.46 -21.56
N LYS A 27 -18.58 1.08 -22.62
CA LYS A 27 -18.31 1.51 -23.98
C LYS A 27 -19.64 1.62 -24.73
N ALA A 28 -19.98 2.84 -25.13
CA ALA A 28 -21.23 3.12 -25.84
C ALA A 28 -21.40 2.17 -27.03
N GLY A 29 -22.60 1.65 -27.19
CA GLY A 29 -22.95 0.66 -28.23
C GLY A 29 -22.55 -0.79 -27.95
N ASP A 30 -21.78 -1.07 -26.87
CA ASP A 30 -21.39 -2.45 -26.50
C ASP A 30 -22.45 -3.13 -25.63
N LEU A 31 -22.31 -4.45 -25.52
CA LEU A 31 -23.18 -5.31 -24.74
C LEU A 31 -22.37 -6.13 -23.73
N TYR A 32 -22.72 -6.04 -22.47
CA TYR A 32 -22.15 -6.92 -21.42
C TYR A 32 -22.98 -8.20 -21.30
N GLN A 33 -22.31 -9.35 -21.22
CA GLN A 33 -22.95 -10.64 -21.05
C GLN A 33 -22.40 -11.37 -19.81
N LEU A 34 -23.31 -11.87 -18.97
CA LEU A 34 -22.98 -12.61 -17.76
C LEU A 34 -23.91 -13.81 -17.59
N SER A 35 -23.38 -15.02 -17.69
CA SER A 35 -24.13 -16.29 -17.46
C SER A 35 -25.47 -16.34 -18.23
N GLY A 36 -25.45 -15.99 -19.51
CA GLY A 36 -26.63 -15.97 -20.36
C GLY A 36 -27.50 -14.71 -20.29
N HIS A 37 -27.28 -13.83 -19.31
CA HIS A 37 -27.97 -12.55 -19.17
C HIS A 37 -27.17 -11.43 -19.84
N LYS A 38 -27.85 -10.45 -20.42
CA LYS A 38 -27.26 -9.34 -21.18
C LYS A 38 -27.75 -8.00 -20.68
N ILE A 39 -26.92 -6.97 -20.79
CA ILE A 39 -27.26 -5.57 -20.60
C ILE A 39 -26.45 -4.70 -21.55
N ALA A 40 -27.11 -3.77 -22.24
CA ALA A 40 -26.43 -2.77 -23.04
C ALA A 40 -25.64 -1.81 -22.16
N HIS A 41 -24.40 -1.45 -22.57
CA HIS A 41 -23.62 -0.46 -21.83
C HIS A 41 -24.32 0.92 -21.81
N ASP A 42 -25.08 1.26 -22.85
CA ASP A 42 -25.88 2.48 -22.91
C ASP A 42 -26.97 2.54 -21.83
N ALA A 43 -27.44 1.40 -21.33
CA ALA A 43 -28.36 1.34 -20.20
C ALA A 43 -27.68 1.58 -18.84
N LEU A 44 -26.34 1.57 -18.80
CA LEU A 44 -25.50 1.82 -17.61
C LEU A 44 -24.91 3.24 -17.64
N ILE A 45 -24.55 3.73 -18.82
CA ILE A 45 -24.04 5.09 -19.02
C ILE A 45 -25.12 6.09 -18.57
N ASP A 46 -24.72 7.17 -17.91
CA ASP A 46 -25.57 8.21 -17.29
C ASP A 46 -26.43 7.74 -16.11
N LYS A 47 -26.35 6.48 -15.69
CA LYS A 47 -26.95 6.08 -14.41
C LYS A 47 -26.16 6.67 -13.25
N VAL A 48 -26.86 6.92 -12.16
CA VAL A 48 -26.23 7.33 -10.90
C VAL A 48 -25.40 6.16 -10.36
N ASP A 49 -24.23 6.45 -9.82
CA ASP A 49 -23.44 5.47 -9.08
C ASP A 49 -24.25 4.89 -7.92
N GLY A 50 -24.31 3.57 -7.80
CA GLY A 50 -25.19 2.90 -6.85
C GLY A 50 -26.58 2.54 -7.40
N SER A 51 -26.81 2.69 -8.71
CA SER A 51 -28.09 2.32 -9.33
C SER A 51 -28.31 0.82 -9.37
N ILE A 52 -29.57 0.39 -9.16
CA ILE A 52 -30.01 -0.96 -9.48
C ILE A 52 -30.34 -1.01 -10.97
N VAL A 53 -29.78 -2.01 -11.64
CA VAL A 53 -29.97 -2.27 -13.08
C VAL A 53 -30.46 -3.69 -13.30
N THR A 54 -31.24 -3.89 -14.34
CA THR A 54 -31.82 -5.21 -14.63
C THR A 54 -31.26 -5.73 -15.95
N LEU A 55 -30.65 -6.91 -15.91
CA LEU A 55 -30.18 -7.65 -17.09
C LEU A 55 -31.35 -8.37 -17.74
N SER A 56 -31.17 -8.80 -19.00
CA SER A 56 -32.13 -9.67 -19.68
C SER A 56 -32.52 -10.86 -18.78
N GLY A 57 -33.78 -11.27 -18.79
CA GLY A 57 -34.28 -12.33 -17.91
C GLY A 57 -34.54 -11.90 -16.46
N GLY A 58 -34.58 -10.58 -16.18
CA GLY A 58 -35.04 -10.05 -14.88
C GLY A 58 -34.03 -10.07 -13.74
N LYS A 59 -32.76 -10.41 -14.00
CA LYS A 59 -31.73 -10.42 -12.97
C LYS A 59 -31.29 -9.00 -12.61
N SER A 60 -31.57 -8.60 -11.36
CA SER A 60 -31.14 -7.30 -10.82
C SER A 60 -29.70 -7.34 -10.35
N MET A 61 -28.96 -6.27 -10.59
CA MET A 61 -27.60 -6.04 -10.13
C MET A 61 -27.43 -4.59 -9.70
N LEU A 62 -26.47 -4.36 -8.81
CA LEU A 62 -26.06 -3.03 -8.40
C LEU A 62 -24.90 -2.59 -9.31
N ALA A 63 -25.00 -1.41 -9.92
CA ALA A 63 -23.94 -0.79 -10.72
C ALA A 63 -23.20 0.24 -9.88
N VAL A 64 -21.93 -0.01 -9.56
CA VAL A 64 -21.10 0.84 -8.70
C VAL A 64 -19.71 1.04 -9.24
N ARG A 65 -19.09 2.16 -8.91
CA ARG A 65 -17.66 2.35 -9.08
C ARG A 65 -16.90 1.46 -8.12
N PRO A 66 -15.79 0.84 -8.55
CA PRO A 66 -14.91 0.12 -7.62
C PRO A 66 -14.32 1.10 -6.60
N THR A 67 -14.27 0.69 -5.35
CA THR A 67 -13.42 1.36 -4.38
C THR A 67 -11.95 1.21 -4.79
N PHE A 68 -11.05 1.99 -4.18
CA PHE A 68 -9.61 1.83 -4.44
C PHE A 68 -9.12 0.40 -4.12
N GLY A 69 -9.57 -0.16 -3.00
CA GLY A 69 -9.26 -1.55 -2.65
C GLY A 69 -9.76 -2.56 -3.68
N ASP A 70 -11.00 -2.41 -4.17
CA ASP A 70 -11.54 -3.26 -5.23
C ASP A 70 -10.73 -3.16 -6.53
N TYR A 71 -10.31 -1.94 -6.88
CA TYR A 71 -9.52 -1.71 -8.07
C TYR A 71 -8.16 -2.40 -7.99
N VAL A 72 -7.42 -2.19 -6.89
CA VAL A 72 -6.11 -2.80 -6.65
C VAL A 72 -6.18 -4.33 -6.73
N LEU A 73 -7.21 -4.93 -6.15
CA LEU A 73 -7.37 -6.39 -6.16
C LEU A 73 -7.67 -6.97 -7.55
N LYS A 74 -8.22 -6.17 -8.47
CA LYS A 74 -8.71 -6.62 -9.78
C LYS A 74 -8.06 -5.94 -10.98
N MET A 75 -7.13 -5.01 -10.77
CA MET A 75 -6.41 -4.36 -11.86
C MET A 75 -5.47 -5.35 -12.57
N PRO A 76 -5.13 -5.13 -13.85
CA PRO A 76 -4.09 -5.88 -14.55
C PRO A 76 -2.76 -5.79 -13.79
N ARG A 77 -2.11 -6.93 -13.61
CA ARG A 77 -0.85 -7.01 -12.87
C ARG A 77 0.07 -8.06 -13.44
N GLY A 78 1.36 -7.77 -13.47
CA GLY A 78 2.43 -8.72 -13.80
C GLY A 78 3.21 -9.18 -12.58
N ALA A 79 3.10 -8.44 -11.45
CA ALA A 79 3.77 -8.72 -10.19
C ALA A 79 2.76 -8.96 -9.05
N GLN A 80 3.25 -9.47 -7.94
CA GLN A 80 2.51 -9.47 -6.68
C GLN A 80 2.21 -8.01 -6.30
N VAL A 81 1.01 -7.77 -5.80
CA VAL A 81 0.54 -6.44 -5.40
C VAL A 81 0.34 -6.44 -3.89
N LEU A 82 0.74 -5.35 -3.25
CA LEU A 82 0.45 -5.10 -1.85
C LEU A 82 -1.06 -5.21 -1.59
N TYR A 83 -1.44 -5.93 -0.55
CA TYR A 83 -2.84 -6.03 -0.16
C TYR A 83 -3.38 -4.69 0.36
N PRO A 84 -4.67 -4.41 0.19
CA PRO A 84 -5.29 -3.17 0.68
C PRO A 84 -5.04 -2.89 2.16
N LYS A 85 -4.92 -3.93 3.00
CA LYS A 85 -4.60 -3.78 4.43
C LYS A 85 -3.23 -3.14 4.66
N ASP A 86 -2.23 -3.50 3.85
CA ASP A 86 -0.87 -2.98 3.95
C ASP A 86 -0.78 -1.61 3.27
N LEU A 87 -1.39 -1.45 2.09
CA LEU A 87 -1.47 -0.17 1.39
C LEU A 87 -2.12 0.94 2.24
N ALA A 88 -3.11 0.60 3.05
CA ALA A 88 -3.77 1.58 3.92
C ALA A 88 -2.86 2.08 5.05
N LEU A 89 -1.94 1.26 5.51
CA LEU A 89 -1.05 1.60 6.62
C LEU A 89 0.19 2.38 6.18
N ILE A 90 0.69 2.15 4.97
CA ILE A 90 1.88 2.84 4.48
C ILE A 90 1.75 4.37 4.59
N PRO A 91 0.68 5.03 4.13
CA PRO A 91 0.55 6.47 4.30
C PRO A 91 0.53 6.94 5.75
N MET A 92 -0.03 6.16 6.65
CA MET A 92 -0.11 6.49 8.08
C MET A 92 1.25 6.35 8.75
N TRP A 93 1.92 5.20 8.58
CA TRP A 93 3.19 4.92 9.26
C TRP A 93 4.38 5.66 8.64
N ALA A 94 4.34 5.95 7.34
CA ALA A 94 5.29 6.86 6.72
C ALA A 94 4.92 8.33 6.94
N ASP A 95 3.84 8.64 7.67
CA ASP A 95 3.35 10.01 7.91
C ASP A 95 3.32 10.83 6.61
N ILE A 96 2.64 10.29 5.59
CA ILE A 96 2.50 10.95 4.29
C ILE A 96 1.36 11.97 4.37
N TYR A 97 1.69 13.22 4.17
CA TYR A 97 0.76 14.35 4.30
C TYR A 97 0.54 15.07 2.94
N PRO A 98 -0.56 15.82 2.80
CA PRO A 98 -0.80 16.63 1.61
C PRO A 98 0.31 17.66 1.36
N GLY A 99 0.97 17.55 0.21
CA GLY A 99 2.12 18.38 -0.16
C GLY A 99 3.48 17.70 0.03
N ALA A 100 3.54 16.50 0.61
CA ALA A 100 4.80 15.77 0.78
C ALA A 100 5.45 15.39 -0.55
N ARG A 101 6.78 15.35 -0.55
CA ARG A 101 7.63 14.82 -1.64
C ARG A 101 8.06 13.40 -1.28
N VAL A 102 7.56 12.43 -2.02
CA VAL A 102 7.77 11.00 -1.76
C VAL A 102 8.58 10.38 -2.88
N PHE A 103 9.62 9.66 -2.51
CA PHE A 103 10.32 8.73 -3.40
C PHE A 103 9.79 7.32 -3.17
N GLU A 104 9.47 6.64 -4.24
CA GLU A 104 9.07 5.24 -4.28
C GLU A 104 10.01 4.45 -5.18
N ALA A 105 10.28 3.21 -4.82
CA ALA A 105 10.88 2.26 -5.75
C ALA A 105 10.21 0.90 -5.65
N GLY A 106 10.04 0.28 -6.82
CA GLY A 106 9.21 -0.90 -7.01
C GLY A 106 7.79 -0.50 -7.42
N THR A 107 7.64 0.31 -8.47
CA THR A 107 6.33 0.75 -9.00
C THR A 107 5.40 -0.43 -9.29
N GLY A 108 5.95 -1.54 -9.81
CA GLY A 108 5.24 -2.77 -10.07
C GLY A 108 4.00 -2.56 -10.95
N SER A 109 2.83 -2.76 -10.38
CA SER A 109 1.54 -2.53 -11.08
C SER A 109 0.93 -1.15 -10.78
N GLY A 110 1.59 -0.30 -9.97
CA GLY A 110 1.18 1.06 -9.63
C GLY A 110 0.25 1.16 -8.43
N ALA A 111 0.03 0.08 -7.66
CA ALA A 111 -0.89 0.10 -6.52
C ALA A 111 -0.40 1.04 -5.40
N LEU A 112 0.87 0.90 -5.00
CA LEU A 112 1.48 1.76 -4.00
C LEU A 112 1.57 3.20 -4.51
N THR A 113 2.02 3.40 -5.74
CA THR A 113 2.07 4.73 -6.39
C THR A 113 0.73 5.47 -6.30
N MET A 114 -0.38 4.79 -6.61
CA MET A 114 -1.73 5.37 -6.50
C MET A 114 -2.11 5.70 -5.05
N ALA A 115 -1.73 4.87 -4.09
CA ALA A 115 -1.96 5.14 -2.66
C ALA A 115 -1.18 6.39 -2.20
N LEU A 116 0.09 6.50 -2.62
CA LEU A 116 0.94 7.65 -2.33
C LEU A 116 0.41 8.93 -2.97
N LEU A 117 0.03 8.90 -4.25
CA LEU A 117 -0.57 10.04 -4.96
C LEU A 117 -1.84 10.56 -4.28
N ARG A 118 -2.69 9.64 -3.79
CA ARG A 118 -3.90 10.01 -3.03
C ARG A 118 -3.55 10.70 -1.72
N ALA A 119 -2.50 10.25 -1.04
CA ALA A 119 -2.09 10.79 0.26
C ALA A 119 -1.40 12.16 0.12
N VAL A 120 -0.48 12.32 -0.83
CA VAL A 120 0.21 13.59 -1.05
C VAL A 120 -0.70 14.67 -1.66
N GLY A 121 -1.79 14.25 -2.32
CA GLY A 121 -2.72 15.16 -2.97
C GLY A 121 -2.09 15.97 -4.12
N PRO A 122 -2.83 16.92 -4.71
CA PRO A 122 -2.39 17.62 -5.93
C PRO A 122 -1.20 18.57 -5.74
N ARG A 123 -0.87 18.92 -4.49
CA ARG A 123 0.27 19.81 -4.18
C ARG A 123 1.53 19.05 -3.79
N GLY A 124 1.44 17.73 -3.57
CA GLY A 124 2.58 16.87 -3.29
C GLY A 124 3.18 16.30 -4.57
N LEU A 125 4.23 15.53 -4.42
CA LEU A 125 4.97 14.93 -5.52
C LEU A 125 5.29 13.46 -5.20
N VAL A 126 5.11 12.59 -6.18
CA VAL A 126 5.61 11.21 -6.12
C VAL A 126 6.62 11.02 -7.24
N VAL A 127 7.83 10.61 -6.88
CA VAL A 127 8.84 10.13 -7.82
C VAL A 127 8.96 8.63 -7.65
N THR A 128 8.76 7.87 -8.72
CA THR A 128 8.79 6.40 -8.64
C THR A 128 9.77 5.81 -9.65
N TYR A 129 10.53 4.79 -9.20
CA TYR A 129 11.46 4.03 -10.03
C TYR A 129 10.97 2.62 -10.29
N GLU A 130 11.03 2.23 -11.57
CA GLU A 130 10.78 0.86 -12.02
C GLU A 130 11.85 0.46 -13.05
N ALA A 131 12.58 -0.61 -12.75
CA ALA A 131 13.63 -1.08 -13.65
C ALA A 131 13.08 -1.85 -14.88
N ARG A 132 11.93 -2.49 -14.73
CA ARG A 132 11.30 -3.35 -15.75
C ARG A 132 10.31 -2.56 -16.59
N GLU A 133 10.52 -2.58 -17.90
CA GLU A 133 9.68 -1.83 -18.85
C GLU A 133 8.22 -2.32 -18.91
N ASP A 134 8.01 -3.64 -18.83
CA ASP A 134 6.69 -4.24 -18.84
C ASP A 134 5.86 -3.82 -17.62
N PHE A 135 6.49 -3.70 -16.46
CA PHE A 135 5.86 -3.22 -15.23
C PHE A 135 5.60 -1.72 -15.29
N ALA A 136 6.58 -0.92 -15.70
CA ALA A 136 6.41 0.53 -15.84
C ALA A 136 5.23 0.87 -16.78
N ARG A 137 5.11 0.15 -17.91
CA ARG A 137 3.99 0.30 -18.84
C ARG A 137 2.66 -0.09 -18.20
N THR A 138 2.62 -1.22 -17.48
CA THR A 138 1.42 -1.71 -16.79
C THR A 138 0.97 -0.72 -15.72
N ALA A 139 1.91 -0.23 -14.90
CA ALA A 139 1.65 0.77 -13.87
C ALA A 139 1.04 2.04 -14.46
N ARG A 140 1.66 2.59 -15.52
CA ARG A 140 1.15 3.79 -16.18
C ARG A 140 -0.29 3.62 -16.64
N LEU A 141 -0.62 2.52 -17.31
CA LEU A 141 -1.98 2.24 -17.76
C LEU A 141 -2.97 2.09 -16.60
N ASN A 142 -2.57 1.45 -15.50
CA ASN A 142 -3.43 1.31 -14.32
C ASN A 142 -3.68 2.66 -13.64
N ILE A 143 -2.65 3.47 -13.47
CA ILE A 143 -2.76 4.80 -12.87
C ILE A 143 -3.66 5.70 -13.72
N GLU A 144 -3.42 5.79 -15.03
CA GLU A 144 -4.23 6.58 -15.95
C GLU A 144 -5.71 6.14 -15.95
N ARG A 145 -5.98 4.84 -15.91
CA ARG A 145 -7.35 4.28 -15.89
C ARG A 145 -8.11 4.59 -14.61
N TYR A 146 -7.42 4.65 -13.46
CA TYR A 146 -8.07 4.84 -12.18
C TYR A 146 -8.10 6.30 -11.75
N MET A 147 -7.01 7.04 -11.95
CA MET A 147 -6.84 8.40 -11.45
C MET A 147 -6.98 9.47 -12.55
N GLY A 148 -6.89 9.08 -13.82
CA GLY A 148 -6.78 10.04 -14.93
C GLY A 148 -5.38 10.66 -14.98
N ALA A 149 -5.32 11.94 -15.35
CA ALA A 149 -4.07 12.68 -15.40
C ALA A 149 -3.53 12.96 -13.98
N VAL A 150 -2.26 12.65 -13.75
CA VAL A 150 -1.55 12.86 -12.48
C VAL A 150 -0.28 13.67 -12.71
N PRO A 151 -0.39 14.99 -12.84
CA PRO A 151 0.74 15.86 -13.19
C PRO A 151 1.84 15.89 -12.12
N ASN A 152 1.55 15.44 -10.93
CA ASN A 152 2.46 15.34 -9.79
C ASN A 152 3.08 13.95 -9.61
N LEU A 153 3.10 13.15 -10.69
CA LEU A 153 3.83 11.88 -10.76
C LEU A 153 5.01 12.01 -11.72
N VAL A 154 6.21 11.71 -11.22
CA VAL A 154 7.42 11.54 -12.04
C VAL A 154 7.79 10.05 -12.01
N ALA A 155 7.43 9.33 -13.06
CA ALA A 155 7.74 7.91 -13.20
C ALA A 155 8.97 7.73 -14.10
N LEU A 156 10.03 7.16 -13.54
CA LEU A 156 11.31 6.98 -14.21
C LEU A 156 11.67 5.49 -14.33
N ARG A 157 12.17 5.12 -15.49
CA ARG A 157 12.70 3.78 -15.71
C ARG A 157 14.15 3.72 -15.22
N ASN A 158 14.31 3.55 -13.92
CA ASN A 158 15.60 3.49 -13.25
C ASN A 158 15.66 2.32 -12.26
N ASN A 159 16.91 1.91 -11.95
CA ASN A 159 17.18 0.91 -10.94
C ASN A 159 17.60 1.60 -9.63
N ALA A 160 16.78 1.48 -8.58
CA ALA A 160 17.05 2.10 -7.28
C ALA A 160 18.29 1.51 -6.57
N TYR A 161 18.71 0.31 -6.93
CA TYR A 161 19.94 -0.30 -6.41
C TYR A 161 21.20 0.40 -6.91
N GLU A 162 21.13 1.06 -8.08
CA GLU A 162 22.24 1.83 -8.64
C GLU A 162 22.30 3.26 -8.10
N GLY A 163 21.24 3.72 -7.47
CA GLY A 163 21.17 5.04 -6.84
C GLY A 163 19.81 5.70 -6.95
N ILE A 164 19.64 6.73 -6.12
CA ILE A 164 18.50 7.62 -6.17
C ILE A 164 19.02 9.02 -6.48
N GLN A 165 18.42 9.69 -7.47
CA GLN A 165 18.76 11.06 -7.85
C GLN A 165 17.68 12.03 -7.34
N LEU A 166 18.11 13.15 -6.81
CA LEU A 166 17.22 14.29 -6.59
C LEU A 166 16.78 14.85 -7.96
N LEU A 167 15.63 15.48 -7.97
CA LEU A 167 15.21 16.24 -9.15
C LEU A 167 16.09 17.48 -9.34
N GLU A 168 15.94 18.19 -10.47
CA GLU A 168 16.75 19.35 -10.82
C GLU A 168 16.70 20.48 -9.78
N ASP A 169 15.61 20.57 -9.00
CA ASP A 169 15.48 21.53 -7.90
C ASP A 169 16.36 21.23 -6.69
N GLY A 170 17.01 20.05 -6.66
CA GLY A 170 17.90 19.62 -5.56
C GLY A 170 17.20 19.42 -4.22
N VAL A 171 15.86 19.48 -4.17
CA VAL A 171 15.11 19.41 -2.91
C VAL A 171 15.01 17.95 -2.43
N PRO A 172 15.44 17.65 -1.19
CA PRO A 172 15.35 16.31 -0.63
C PRO A 172 13.89 15.80 -0.52
N PHE A 173 13.74 14.48 -0.49
CA PHE A 173 12.45 13.84 -0.24
C PHE A 173 12.07 13.90 1.24
N ASP A 174 10.79 14.05 1.51
CA ASP A 174 10.23 13.91 2.84
C ASP A 174 10.16 12.45 3.28
N ARG A 175 9.88 11.57 2.33
CA ARG A 175 9.64 10.13 2.55
C ARG A 175 10.31 9.31 1.45
N VAL A 176 10.81 8.15 1.86
CA VAL A 176 11.27 7.07 0.97
C VAL A 176 10.47 5.83 1.29
N VAL A 177 9.77 5.28 0.30
CA VAL A 177 8.92 4.10 0.43
C VAL A 177 9.35 3.05 -0.58
N LEU A 178 9.68 1.86 -0.12
CA LEU A 178 10.26 0.80 -0.95
C LEU A 178 9.42 -0.48 -0.92
N ASP A 179 9.00 -0.93 -2.09
CA ASP A 179 8.40 -2.25 -2.32
C ASP A 179 9.32 -3.05 -3.26
N LEU A 180 10.47 -3.43 -2.72
CA LEU A 180 11.56 -4.10 -3.44
C LEU A 180 11.97 -5.40 -2.74
N PRO A 181 12.49 -6.39 -3.50
CA PRO A 181 13.00 -7.63 -2.91
C PRO A 181 14.16 -7.42 -1.93
N GLU A 182 15.02 -6.43 -2.15
CA GLU A 182 16.25 -6.19 -1.40
C GLU A 182 16.40 -4.72 -0.96
N PRO A 183 15.46 -4.19 -0.16
CA PRO A 183 15.45 -2.76 0.19
C PRO A 183 16.68 -2.33 0.99
N TRP A 184 17.40 -3.25 1.64
CA TRP A 184 18.66 -2.96 2.35
C TRP A 184 19.74 -2.38 1.44
N GLN A 185 19.79 -2.77 0.15
CA GLN A 185 20.73 -2.22 -0.83
C GLN A 185 20.44 -0.74 -1.14
N VAL A 186 19.19 -0.30 -0.95
CA VAL A 186 18.77 1.09 -1.21
C VAL A 186 18.97 2.00 0.00
N VAL A 187 19.18 1.45 1.21
CA VAL A 187 19.34 2.24 2.44
C VAL A 187 20.44 3.32 2.31
N PRO A 188 21.66 3.06 1.77
CA PRO A 188 22.68 4.10 1.62
C PRO A 188 22.26 5.22 0.64
N HIS A 189 21.46 4.89 -0.36
CA HIS A 189 20.93 5.87 -1.31
C HIS A 189 19.83 6.71 -0.68
N ALA A 190 18.92 6.07 0.05
CA ALA A 190 17.86 6.74 0.81
C ALA A 190 18.45 7.73 1.83
N ALA A 191 19.53 7.35 2.52
CA ALA A 191 20.23 8.22 3.46
C ALA A 191 20.72 9.53 2.84
N ARG A 192 21.08 9.54 1.55
CA ARG A 192 21.55 10.75 0.85
C ARG A 192 20.43 11.69 0.42
N VAL A 193 19.30 11.14 -0.02
CA VAL A 193 18.23 11.91 -0.64
C VAL A 193 17.06 12.25 0.30
N LEU A 194 16.94 11.53 1.43
CA LEU A 194 15.93 11.80 2.44
C LEU A 194 16.38 12.99 3.31
N ARG A 195 15.49 13.95 3.58
CA ARG A 195 15.80 15.05 4.49
C ARG A 195 15.98 14.57 5.94
N SER A 196 16.64 15.34 6.79
CA SER A 196 16.66 15.09 8.23
C SER A 196 15.24 15.13 8.81
N GLY A 197 14.91 14.21 9.71
CA GLY A 197 13.55 13.98 10.21
C GLY A 197 12.61 13.30 9.23
N GLY A 198 13.05 13.00 8.00
CA GLY A 198 12.28 12.23 7.02
C GLY A 198 12.12 10.76 7.41
N ILE A 199 11.15 10.08 6.81
CA ILE A 199 10.84 8.68 7.12
C ILE A 199 11.21 7.77 5.95
N TYR A 200 11.94 6.71 6.27
CA TYR A 200 12.14 5.52 5.45
C TYR A 200 11.07 4.48 5.82
N LEU A 201 10.46 3.87 4.84
CA LEU A 201 9.57 2.71 5.01
C LEU A 201 9.86 1.69 3.92
N SER A 202 9.92 0.41 4.28
CA SER A 202 10.00 -0.69 3.31
C SER A 202 9.01 -1.80 3.65
N PHE A 203 8.56 -2.48 2.60
CA PHE A 203 7.76 -3.70 2.71
C PHE A 203 8.56 -4.89 2.18
N VAL A 204 8.59 -5.98 2.95
CA VAL A 204 9.24 -7.25 2.55
C VAL A 204 8.45 -8.44 3.05
N PRO A 205 8.38 -9.56 2.30
CA PRO A 205 7.53 -10.69 2.66
C PRO A 205 8.15 -11.65 3.69
N THR A 206 9.46 -11.60 3.98
CA THR A 206 10.14 -12.64 4.78
C THR A 206 10.99 -12.09 5.91
N VAL A 207 11.12 -12.86 6.99
CA VAL A 207 11.96 -12.54 8.15
C VAL A 207 13.43 -12.31 7.80
N PRO A 208 14.09 -13.12 6.94
CA PRO A 208 15.47 -12.83 6.54
C PRO A 208 15.65 -11.47 5.86
N GLN A 209 14.67 -11.03 5.06
CA GLN A 209 14.69 -9.70 4.45
C GLN A 209 14.52 -8.58 5.49
N VAL A 210 13.68 -8.78 6.51
CA VAL A 210 13.57 -7.87 7.65
C VAL A 210 14.91 -7.72 8.35
N GLN A 211 15.57 -8.85 8.69
CA GLN A 211 16.87 -8.84 9.37
C GLN A 211 17.92 -8.05 8.58
N GLN A 212 18.02 -8.27 7.27
CA GLN A 212 18.98 -7.55 6.41
C GLN A 212 18.64 -6.06 6.33
N THR A 213 17.35 -5.70 6.22
CA THR A 213 16.91 -4.30 6.16
C THR A 213 17.23 -3.57 7.47
N VAL A 214 16.90 -4.15 8.62
CA VAL A 214 17.18 -3.58 9.93
C VAL A 214 18.68 -3.43 10.15
N ALA A 215 19.47 -4.45 9.80
CA ALA A 215 20.95 -4.39 9.90
C ALA A 215 21.54 -3.25 9.04
N ALA A 216 21.03 -3.07 7.80
CA ALA A 216 21.48 -1.98 6.94
C ALA A 216 21.13 -0.59 7.49
N LEU A 217 19.91 -0.43 8.04
CA LEU A 217 19.48 0.82 8.67
C LEU A 217 20.34 1.17 9.90
N GLN A 218 20.66 0.18 10.73
CA GLN A 218 21.54 0.35 11.89
C GLN A 218 22.99 0.67 11.46
N HIS A 219 23.51 -0.04 10.46
CA HIS A 219 24.87 0.20 9.93
C HIS A 219 25.04 1.59 9.32
N ALA A 220 24.00 2.13 8.70
CA ALA A 220 24.02 3.46 8.10
C ALA A 220 24.21 4.60 9.14
N ALA A 221 23.98 4.33 10.44
CA ALA A 221 24.18 5.23 11.58
C ALA A 221 23.50 6.62 11.48
N VAL A 222 22.58 6.78 10.53
CA VAL A 222 21.78 8.00 10.32
C VAL A 222 20.28 7.72 10.38
N PHE A 223 19.91 6.51 10.78
CA PHE A 223 18.52 6.13 11.03
C PHE A 223 18.32 5.75 12.48
N ALA A 224 17.20 6.17 13.05
CA ALA A 224 16.77 5.88 14.42
C ALA A 224 15.32 5.42 14.42
N MET A 225 14.80 4.99 15.56
CA MET A 225 13.41 4.56 15.73
C MET A 225 13.03 3.48 14.72
N VAL A 226 13.91 2.49 14.56
CA VAL A 226 13.67 1.38 13.64
C VAL A 226 12.63 0.46 14.27
N GLU A 227 11.48 0.34 13.61
CA GLU A 227 10.37 -0.49 14.04
C GLU A 227 9.93 -1.39 12.90
N THR A 228 9.62 -2.66 13.20
CA THR A 228 9.10 -3.61 12.22
C THR A 228 7.82 -4.25 12.75
N PHE A 229 6.80 -4.33 11.90
CA PHE A 229 5.52 -4.92 12.24
C PHE A 229 4.86 -5.55 11.03
N GLU A 230 3.87 -6.40 11.26
CA GLU A 230 2.93 -6.90 10.26
C GLU A 230 1.50 -6.59 10.66
N THR A 231 0.57 -6.74 9.73
CA THR A 231 -0.85 -6.50 9.99
C THR A 231 -1.71 -7.68 9.60
N LEU A 232 -2.72 -7.93 10.42
CA LEU A 232 -3.69 -8.99 10.22
C LEU A 232 -5.09 -8.37 10.09
N LEU A 233 -5.77 -8.64 8.98
CA LEU A 233 -7.15 -8.20 8.77
C LEU A 233 -8.09 -9.39 8.90
N ARG A 234 -8.92 -9.38 9.96
CA ARG A 234 -9.94 -10.40 10.17
C ARG A 234 -11.32 -9.85 9.87
N THR A 235 -11.95 -10.38 8.85
CA THR A 235 -13.34 -10.05 8.49
C THR A 235 -14.33 -10.93 9.23
N TRP A 236 -15.57 -10.44 9.35
CA TRP A 236 -16.65 -11.12 10.05
C TRP A 236 -17.88 -11.24 9.16
N SER A 237 -18.52 -12.39 9.20
CA SER A 237 -19.83 -12.61 8.59
C SER A 237 -20.91 -12.35 9.63
N VAL A 238 -21.84 -11.43 9.32
CA VAL A 238 -22.98 -11.09 10.16
C VAL A 238 -24.25 -11.37 9.37
N GLN A 239 -24.95 -12.44 9.74
CA GLN A 239 -26.18 -12.88 9.07
C GLN A 239 -27.25 -13.20 10.12
N GLY A 240 -28.14 -12.25 10.42
CA GLY A 240 -29.15 -12.38 11.46
C GLY A 240 -28.50 -12.70 12.82
N ARG A 241 -28.82 -13.85 13.41
CA ARG A 241 -28.25 -14.30 14.70
C ARG A 241 -26.84 -14.93 14.56
N SER A 242 -26.42 -15.26 13.35
CA SER A 242 -25.10 -15.85 13.10
C SER A 242 -24.08 -14.73 12.93
N VAL A 243 -23.23 -14.56 13.95
CA VAL A 243 -22.10 -13.61 13.95
C VAL A 243 -20.83 -14.39 14.22
N ARG A 244 -19.96 -14.47 13.21
CA ARG A 244 -18.71 -15.25 13.31
C ARG A 244 -17.63 -14.67 12.39
N PRO A 245 -16.33 -14.87 12.71
CA PRO A 245 -15.27 -14.56 11.79
C PRO A 245 -15.41 -15.37 10.50
N ASP A 246 -14.96 -14.77 9.38
CA ASP A 246 -14.87 -15.49 8.12
C ASP A 246 -13.88 -16.65 8.22
N HIS A 247 -14.14 -17.73 7.49
CA HIS A 247 -13.28 -18.91 7.49
C HIS A 247 -11.91 -18.63 6.86
N ARG A 248 -11.83 -17.65 5.95
CA ARG A 248 -10.59 -17.26 5.30
C ARG A 248 -10.18 -15.89 5.83
N MET A 249 -8.90 -15.77 6.17
CA MET A 249 -8.25 -14.52 6.57
C MET A 249 -7.00 -14.35 5.74
N VAL A 250 -6.77 -13.14 5.24
CA VAL A 250 -5.44 -12.76 4.75
C VAL A 250 -4.62 -12.38 5.98
N ALA A 251 -3.86 -13.34 6.49
CA ALA A 251 -3.01 -13.14 7.66
C ALA A 251 -1.69 -12.48 7.27
N HIS A 252 -0.61 -13.26 7.19
CA HIS A 252 0.67 -12.76 6.76
C HIS A 252 0.67 -12.41 5.27
N SER A 253 1.14 -11.22 4.93
CA SER A 253 1.41 -10.77 3.56
C SER A 253 2.83 -10.24 3.42
N GLY A 254 3.38 -9.70 4.51
CA GLY A 254 4.72 -9.16 4.63
C GLY A 254 4.84 -8.26 5.85
N PHE A 255 6.03 -7.73 6.03
CA PHE A 255 6.44 -6.87 7.13
C PHE A 255 6.68 -5.45 6.62
N LEU A 256 6.27 -4.47 7.40
CA LEU A 256 6.60 -3.07 7.22
C LEU A 256 7.73 -2.73 8.20
N THR A 257 8.83 -2.17 7.68
CA THR A 257 9.92 -1.64 8.51
C THR A 257 9.97 -0.13 8.31
N VAL A 258 9.90 0.62 9.40
CA VAL A 258 9.91 2.09 9.43
C VAL A 258 11.15 2.56 10.17
N ALA A 259 11.76 3.65 9.71
CA ALA A 259 12.87 4.30 10.38
C ALA A 259 12.83 5.81 10.12
N ARG A 260 13.35 6.60 11.03
CA ARG A 260 13.46 8.04 10.89
C ARG A 260 14.91 8.44 10.64
N LYS A 261 15.15 9.26 9.61
CA LYS A 261 16.47 9.83 9.38
C LYS A 261 16.78 10.88 10.45
N VAL A 262 17.96 10.78 11.05
CA VAL A 262 18.49 11.69 12.05
C VAL A 262 19.80 12.31 11.57
N GLU A 263 20.27 13.35 12.23
CA GLU A 263 21.59 13.92 11.97
C GLU A 263 22.69 12.90 12.29
N SER A 264 23.78 12.96 11.52
CA SER A 264 24.96 12.14 11.79
C SER A 264 25.52 12.43 13.19
N GLY A 265 25.97 11.37 13.89
CA GLY A 265 26.54 11.48 15.22
C GLY A 265 25.55 11.29 16.37
N PHE A 266 24.26 11.06 16.12
CA PHE A 266 23.32 10.71 17.17
C PHE A 266 23.77 9.46 17.95
N TRP A 267 24.18 8.40 17.24
CA TRP A 267 24.65 7.15 17.84
C TRP A 267 26.07 7.20 18.39
N SER A 268 26.94 8.12 17.91
CA SER A 268 28.31 8.26 18.40
C SER A 268 28.41 8.88 19.82
N ARG A 269 27.31 9.35 20.39
CA ARG A 269 27.24 9.94 21.72
C ARG A 269 26.94 8.93 22.84
N GLY A 270 27.16 7.64 22.62
CA GLY A 270 27.09 6.61 23.67
C GLY A 270 25.71 6.05 23.98
N THR A 271 24.73 6.27 23.10
CA THR A 271 23.42 5.62 23.17
C THR A 271 23.38 4.41 22.26
N THR A 272 24.07 3.33 22.66
CA THR A 272 23.71 2.01 22.15
C THR A 272 22.30 1.72 22.65
N PRO A 273 21.33 1.30 21.83
CA PRO A 273 20.07 0.82 22.38
C PRO A 273 20.40 -0.34 23.32
N SER A 274 20.12 -0.17 24.59
CA SER A 274 20.08 -1.31 25.51
C SER A 274 19.08 -2.29 24.90
N GLY A 275 19.48 -3.54 24.72
CA GLY A 275 18.56 -4.63 24.48
C GLY A 275 17.42 -4.59 25.50
N PRO A 276 16.33 -5.31 25.30
CA PRO A 276 15.23 -5.31 26.25
C PRO A 276 15.82 -5.47 27.67
N GLU A 277 15.54 -4.52 28.54
CA GLU A 277 15.91 -4.64 29.96
C GLU A 277 15.29 -5.95 30.42
N GLU A 278 16.12 -6.91 30.80
CA GLU A 278 15.66 -8.06 31.55
C GLU A 278 15.04 -7.50 32.82
N ASP A 279 13.72 -7.60 32.94
CA ASP A 279 12.99 -7.23 34.15
C ASP A 279 13.50 -8.08 35.31
N GLY A 280 14.52 -7.57 35.99
CA GLY A 280 15.21 -8.18 37.11
C GLY A 280 14.46 -8.05 38.43
N SER A 281 13.14 -8.30 38.43
CA SER A 281 12.34 -8.35 39.67
C SER A 281 11.69 -9.71 39.88
N ALA A 282 12.50 -10.75 40.00
CA ALA A 282 12.11 -11.94 40.76
C ALA A 282 12.88 -11.93 42.07
N GLU A 283 12.32 -11.28 43.12
CA GLU A 283 12.77 -11.53 44.48
C GLU A 283 12.57 -13.02 44.80
N PRO A 284 13.60 -13.70 45.35
CA PRO A 284 13.43 -15.07 45.82
C PRO A 284 12.45 -15.08 47.01
N ALA A 285 11.40 -15.88 46.89
CA ALA A 285 10.50 -16.17 48.01
C ALA A 285 11.31 -16.72 49.17
N GLU A 286 11.32 -16.04 50.30
CA GLU A 286 11.82 -16.56 51.60
C GLU A 286 11.01 -17.78 51.99
N GLU A 287 11.66 -18.94 52.00
CA GLU A 287 11.18 -20.15 52.69
C GLU A 287 11.21 -19.89 54.17
N ASN A 288 10.06 -19.49 54.76
CA ASN A 288 9.86 -19.55 56.17
C ASN A 288 9.55 -20.99 56.61
N GLY A 289 10.60 -21.71 56.98
CA GLY A 289 10.49 -22.88 57.78
C GLY A 289 9.86 -22.54 59.15
N LYS A 290 8.79 -23.23 59.51
CA LYS A 290 8.37 -23.45 60.89
C LYS A 290 8.15 -24.92 61.07
N ASP A 291 9.15 -25.52 61.73
CA ASP A 291 8.95 -26.65 62.63
C ASP A 291 7.93 -26.22 63.71
N GLU A 292 7.04 -27.12 64.04
CA GLU A 292 6.77 -27.54 65.45
C GLU A 292 5.47 -28.35 65.56
N THR A 293 5.67 -29.53 66.11
CA THR A 293 4.80 -30.47 66.84
C THR A 293 3.65 -31.16 66.14
#